data_f356f6f8b161ad8458b1341814f0a372
#
_entry.id   f356f6f8b161ad8458b1341814f0a372
#
_cell.length_a   1.000
_cell.length_b   1.000
_cell.length_c   1.000
_cell.angle_alpha   90.00
_cell.angle_beta   90.00
_cell.angle_gamma   90.00
#
_symmetry.space_group_name_H-M   'P 1'
#
loop_
_entity.id
_entity.type
_entity.pdbx_description
1 polymer ?
#
loop_
_entity_poly.entity_id
_entity_poly.type
_entity_poly.pdbx_seq_one_letter_code
_entity_poly.pdbx_strand_id
1 'polypeptide(L)'
;MQDCKLMRYAAFDANTSEIVVALSNIDKTHSADNIPAGDLIRAVSIKHVNQTIFKHPAMQLLVHESHSIFSRAQRDAKVFTLTVSDVLSYSLQYRSIIRSTLSTIPVSEYEIKESLTTAELIWSLVEAIFIKTHDSSIVVDLMSWARLCLAHTPYVDEISKVLRGSKIKRLNKQHFWQQIIYFVLSGMFNNAATFLETYGNLCDDVAVRCLAKVLSEIKMNVLNDENTALDFITTQEEVRNMCTRGLFRTNAEAEKVAMIIAGDIPTITMVSAQLDNWFELVPPYLLFIRPCATLPQLKDAVKECLKIFGIDKCDGIDAVMCELFSLEALRALHRISTSSTNWWFPAHLADLLQKADERIISAYDMDVRQYLVIEYGSSLFSEPGLWQVGFDYLRETGNEGLSHLELLIAQVPLDNETVATKLCSLCDEVDFDQTRKDIARAMAYKLLRTGRWGSALSWAIRSRDIEIVSTVADQVISRCSPDQFSSITVVEHFTEVMLLSSSFIFLHRYYKFRKLLDSDQKVKAAELLVELIVSDLVPREFDVILLSDLISILSEEDEVIISKDGSEQLLEHLVKYEADGPFQHNYDEWKMRLRTVRFLLLRNLAHVISSTSL
;
A
#
# COMPACT_ATOMS: atom_id res chain seq x y z
N MET A 1 40.71 19.71 -11.56
CA MET A 1 39.26 19.76 -11.21
C MET A 1 39.16 19.23 -9.79
N GLN A 2 38.92 20.15 -8.81
CA GLN A 2 38.81 19.80 -7.40
C GLN A 2 37.40 19.24 -7.18
N ASP A 3 37.30 18.02 -6.63
CA ASP A 3 36.07 17.42 -6.20
C ASP A 3 35.46 18.24 -5.05
N CYS A 4 34.50 19.11 -5.37
CA CYS A 4 33.66 19.74 -4.36
C CYS A 4 32.76 18.66 -3.72
N LYS A 5 33.06 18.26 -2.48
CA LYS A 5 32.17 17.43 -1.67
C LYS A 5 30.94 18.26 -1.28
N LEU A 6 29.82 18.03 -1.95
CA LEU A 6 28.52 18.53 -1.53
C LEU A 6 28.11 17.84 -0.21
N MET A 7 27.97 18.58 0.87
CA MET A 7 27.35 18.08 2.10
C MET A 7 25.84 18.31 2.05
N ARG A 8 25.08 17.28 2.39
CA ARG A 8 23.61 17.31 2.41
C ARG A 8 23.16 17.33 3.88
N TYR A 9 22.38 18.32 4.23
CA TYR A 9 21.72 18.40 5.55
C TYR A 9 20.22 18.25 5.33
N ALA A 10 19.57 17.38 6.09
CA ALA A 10 18.13 17.26 6.10
C ALA A 10 17.61 17.59 7.50
N ALA A 11 16.64 18.48 7.60
CA ALA A 11 15.96 18.80 8.83
C ALA A 11 14.44 18.72 8.62
N PHE A 12 13.74 18.19 9.61
CA PHE A 12 12.28 18.15 9.61
C PHE A 12 11.74 19.43 10.24
N ASP A 13 10.90 20.16 9.51
CA ASP A 13 10.15 21.29 10.05
C ASP A 13 8.79 20.80 10.55
N ALA A 14 8.63 20.77 11.86
CA ALA A 14 7.41 20.31 12.52
C ALA A 14 6.17 21.21 12.26
N ASN A 15 6.38 22.47 11.90
CA ASN A 15 5.29 23.42 11.65
C ASN A 15 4.68 23.24 10.24
N THR A 16 5.52 22.90 9.26
CA THR A 16 5.09 22.71 7.88
C THR A 16 4.92 21.23 7.52
N SER A 17 5.34 20.30 8.40
CA SER A 17 5.45 18.86 8.12
C SER A 17 6.29 18.56 6.87
N GLU A 18 7.31 19.38 6.62
CA GLU A 18 8.21 19.28 5.46
C GLU A 18 9.61 18.84 5.89
N ILE A 19 10.28 18.05 5.05
CA ILE A 19 11.71 17.80 5.19
C ILE A 19 12.45 18.84 4.34
N VAL A 20 13.18 19.73 4.99
CA VAL A 20 14.02 20.71 4.32
C VAL A 20 15.40 20.10 4.10
N VAL A 21 15.80 19.95 2.84
CA VAL A 21 17.15 19.50 2.47
C VAL A 21 17.97 20.71 2.02
N ALA A 22 18.99 21.02 2.80
CA ALA A 22 19.94 22.07 2.46
C ALA A 22 21.20 21.44 1.84
N LEU A 23 21.66 21.98 0.71
CA LEU A 23 22.90 21.64 0.05
C LEU A 23 23.90 22.79 0.29
N SER A 24 25.00 22.55 0.96
CA SER A 24 26.05 23.56 1.13
C SER A 24 27.37 23.11 0.51
N ASN A 25 28.05 24.03 -0.16
CA ASN A 25 29.46 23.88 -0.53
C ASN A 25 30.31 24.29 0.70
N ILE A 26 30.97 23.34 1.32
CA ILE A 26 31.91 23.65 2.42
C ILE A 26 33.32 23.60 1.86
N ASP A 27 33.96 24.76 1.77
CA ASP A 27 35.42 24.84 1.75
C ASP A 27 35.94 24.46 3.14
N LYS A 28 37.01 23.65 3.17
CA LYS A 28 37.54 22.84 4.28
C LYS A 28 38.03 23.61 5.54
N THR A 29 37.60 24.84 5.82
CA THR A 29 38.23 25.69 6.85
C THR A 29 37.37 26.16 8.02
N HIS A 30 36.09 25.75 8.14
CA HIS A 30 35.27 26.23 9.25
C HIS A 30 34.62 25.10 10.08
N SER A 31 34.77 25.24 11.39
CA SER A 31 34.11 24.39 12.39
C SER A 31 32.57 24.51 12.31
N ALA A 32 31.88 23.45 12.71
CA ALA A 32 30.44 23.20 12.47
C ALA A 32 29.43 24.18 13.08
N ASP A 33 29.89 25.22 13.80
CA ASP A 33 29.00 26.07 14.62
C ASP A 33 28.60 27.41 13.98
N ASN A 34 29.13 27.76 12.81
CA ASN A 34 28.75 29.02 12.13
C ASN A 34 28.63 28.83 10.63
N ILE A 35 27.46 28.42 10.14
CA ILE A 35 27.12 28.47 8.73
C ILE A 35 26.50 29.84 8.45
N PRO A 36 27.15 30.74 7.67
CA PRO A 36 26.55 32.00 7.29
C PRO A 36 25.34 31.75 6.39
N ALA A 37 24.25 32.42 6.66
CA ALA A 37 22.96 32.27 5.97
C ALA A 37 22.97 32.59 4.45
N GLY A 38 24.14 32.93 3.89
CA GLY A 38 24.32 33.30 2.48
C GLY A 38 24.75 32.16 1.54
N ASP A 39 25.21 31.02 2.06
CA ASP A 39 25.77 29.92 1.25
C ASP A 39 24.79 28.76 0.97
N LEU A 40 23.52 28.94 1.22
CA LEU A 40 22.45 28.00 0.89
C LEU A 40 22.23 27.97 -0.62
N ILE A 41 22.85 27.01 -1.31
CA ILE A 41 22.75 26.89 -2.78
C ILE A 41 21.34 26.45 -3.26
N ARG A 42 20.61 25.71 -2.46
CA ARG A 42 19.19 25.37 -2.73
C ARG A 42 18.54 24.71 -1.51
N ALA A 43 17.48 25.29 -0.98
CA ALA A 43 16.51 24.58 -0.16
C ALA A 43 15.52 23.88 -1.10
N VAL A 44 15.53 22.55 -1.14
CA VAL A 44 14.49 21.79 -1.84
C VAL A 44 13.51 21.36 -0.77
N SER A 45 12.35 22.02 -0.73
CA SER A 45 11.21 21.56 0.06
C SER A 45 10.69 20.28 -0.61
N ILE A 46 10.93 19.14 0.01
CA ILE A 46 10.26 17.90 -0.35
C ILE A 46 8.90 17.98 0.34
N LYS A 47 7.89 18.42 -0.38
CA LYS A 47 6.53 18.32 0.12
C LYS A 47 6.26 16.85 0.43
N HIS A 48 5.95 16.56 1.67
CA HIS A 48 5.28 15.30 2.00
C HIS A 48 4.02 15.25 1.14
N VAL A 49 3.96 14.30 0.22
CA VAL A 49 2.71 13.95 -0.46
C VAL A 49 1.71 13.71 0.67
N ASN A 50 0.62 14.46 0.66
CA ASN A 50 -0.32 14.50 1.78
C ASN A 50 -1.01 13.13 1.87
N GLN A 51 -0.41 12.19 2.60
CA GLN A 51 -0.88 10.81 2.74
C GLN A 51 -2.20 10.71 3.55
N THR A 52 -2.71 11.86 4.00
CA THR A 52 -4.02 11.92 4.69
C THR A 52 -5.16 11.31 3.89
N ILE A 53 -5.01 11.22 2.57
CA ILE A 53 -6.01 10.60 1.69
C ILE A 53 -6.23 9.12 2.02
N PHE A 54 -5.20 8.38 2.45
CA PHE A 54 -5.34 6.97 2.86
C PHE A 54 -6.00 6.78 4.23
N LYS A 55 -6.19 7.85 5.01
CA LYS A 55 -6.95 7.79 6.26
C LYS A 55 -8.46 7.75 6.02
N HIS A 56 -8.89 8.14 4.82
CA HIS A 56 -10.29 8.08 4.46
C HIS A 56 -10.76 6.63 4.26
N PRO A 57 -11.87 6.16 4.89
CA PRO A 57 -12.29 4.75 4.83
C PRO A 57 -12.54 4.24 3.41
N ALA A 58 -13.11 5.08 2.53
CA ALA A 58 -13.35 4.72 1.13
C ALA A 58 -12.02 4.51 0.36
N MET A 59 -10.99 5.29 0.69
CA MET A 59 -9.67 5.13 0.08
C MET A 59 -8.93 3.90 0.61
N GLN A 60 -9.11 3.54 1.88
CA GLN A 60 -8.60 2.28 2.42
C GLN A 60 -9.24 1.07 1.73
N LEU A 61 -10.55 1.13 1.49
CA LEU A 61 -11.25 0.09 0.73
C LEU A 61 -10.71 0.00 -0.70
N LEU A 62 -10.53 1.14 -1.38
CA LEU A 62 -9.92 1.21 -2.71
C LEU A 62 -8.54 0.53 -2.73
N VAL A 63 -7.69 0.77 -1.73
CA VAL A 63 -6.35 0.16 -1.61
C VAL A 63 -6.46 -1.37 -1.48
N HIS A 64 -7.33 -1.87 -0.60
CA HIS A 64 -7.50 -3.32 -0.39
C HIS A 64 -8.06 -4.04 -1.60
N GLU A 65 -9.07 -3.47 -2.25
CA GLU A 65 -9.66 -4.06 -3.46
C GLU A 65 -8.66 -4.04 -4.63
N SER A 66 -7.93 -2.94 -4.80
CA SER A 66 -6.88 -2.82 -5.82
C SER A 66 -5.73 -3.80 -5.57
N HIS A 67 -5.34 -4.02 -4.32
CA HIS A 67 -4.34 -5.02 -3.95
C HIS A 67 -4.76 -6.45 -4.37
N SER A 68 -6.03 -6.79 -4.21
CA SER A 68 -6.56 -8.08 -4.67
C SER A 68 -6.37 -8.27 -6.18
N ILE A 69 -6.65 -7.23 -6.98
CA ILE A 69 -6.49 -7.28 -8.44
C ILE A 69 -5.01 -7.36 -8.80
N PHE A 70 -4.18 -6.49 -8.20
CA PHE A 70 -2.73 -6.47 -8.41
C PHE A 70 -2.10 -7.83 -8.14
N SER A 71 -2.36 -8.40 -6.96
CA SER A 71 -1.80 -9.69 -6.55
C SER A 71 -2.23 -10.85 -7.47
N ARG A 72 -3.47 -10.80 -8.01
CA ARG A 72 -3.93 -11.77 -9.00
C ARG A 72 -3.20 -11.59 -10.33
N ALA A 73 -3.12 -10.35 -10.82
CA ALA A 73 -2.46 -10.04 -12.08
C ALA A 73 -0.96 -10.42 -12.07
N GLN A 74 -0.27 -10.23 -10.91
CA GLN A 74 1.12 -10.67 -10.77
C GLN A 74 1.24 -12.20 -10.80
N ARG A 75 0.36 -12.92 -10.11
CA ARG A 75 0.35 -14.40 -10.12
C ARG A 75 0.09 -14.96 -11.50
N ASP A 76 -0.92 -14.42 -12.18
CA ASP A 76 -1.31 -14.87 -13.52
C ASP A 76 -0.19 -14.59 -14.52
N ALA A 77 0.46 -13.44 -14.45
CA ALA A 77 1.62 -13.09 -15.28
C ALA A 77 2.85 -14.01 -15.07
N LYS A 78 3.00 -14.59 -13.87
CA LYS A 78 4.06 -15.57 -13.59
C LYS A 78 3.76 -16.97 -14.15
N VAL A 79 2.49 -17.29 -14.33
CA VAL A 79 2.04 -18.64 -14.76
C VAL A 79 1.87 -18.72 -16.28
N PHE A 80 1.36 -17.67 -16.91
CA PHE A 80 1.10 -17.62 -18.35
C PHE A 80 1.30 -16.22 -18.92
N THR A 81 1.51 -16.15 -20.25
CA THR A 81 1.56 -14.85 -20.93
C THR A 81 0.15 -14.26 -21.00
N LEU A 82 -0.03 -13.07 -20.43
CA LEU A 82 -1.31 -12.38 -20.42
C LEU A 82 -1.73 -11.99 -21.85
N THR A 83 -2.98 -12.26 -22.19
CA THR A 83 -3.58 -11.77 -23.43
C THR A 83 -4.14 -10.35 -23.23
N VAL A 84 -4.39 -9.64 -24.33
CA VAL A 84 -5.06 -8.33 -24.31
C VAL A 84 -6.41 -8.40 -23.57
N SER A 85 -7.15 -9.50 -23.75
CA SER A 85 -8.43 -9.72 -23.06
C SER A 85 -8.26 -9.82 -21.54
N ASP A 86 -7.18 -10.45 -21.07
CA ASP A 86 -6.89 -10.57 -19.64
C ASP A 86 -6.56 -9.20 -19.05
N VAL A 87 -5.69 -8.43 -19.71
CA VAL A 87 -5.31 -7.07 -19.29
C VAL A 87 -6.54 -6.15 -19.27
N LEU A 88 -7.39 -6.24 -20.30
CA LEU A 88 -8.64 -5.48 -20.35
C LEU A 88 -9.58 -5.87 -19.21
N SER A 89 -9.67 -7.16 -18.87
CA SER A 89 -10.46 -7.62 -17.72
C SER A 89 -9.98 -7.01 -16.40
N TYR A 90 -8.66 -6.92 -16.15
CA TYR A 90 -8.11 -6.24 -14.98
C TYR A 90 -8.40 -4.73 -15.02
N SER A 91 -8.25 -4.09 -16.17
CA SER A 91 -8.59 -2.68 -16.36
C SER A 91 -10.04 -2.38 -15.95
N LEU A 92 -10.98 -3.18 -16.42
CA LEU A 92 -12.41 -3.05 -16.09
C LEU A 92 -12.68 -3.25 -14.60
N GLN A 93 -11.96 -4.16 -13.92
CA GLN A 93 -12.06 -4.36 -12.48
C GLN A 93 -11.59 -3.11 -11.73
N TYR A 94 -10.44 -2.53 -12.07
CA TYR A 94 -9.97 -1.27 -11.47
C TYR A 94 -10.97 -0.13 -11.66
N ARG A 95 -11.54 0.03 -12.86
CA ARG A 95 -12.58 1.04 -13.12
C ARG A 95 -13.85 0.80 -12.29
N SER A 96 -14.24 -0.46 -12.12
CA SER A 96 -15.38 -0.80 -11.26
C SER A 96 -15.16 -0.39 -9.82
N ILE A 97 -13.95 -0.59 -9.29
CA ILE A 97 -13.59 -0.17 -7.93
C ILE A 97 -13.60 1.36 -7.82
N ILE A 98 -13.01 2.08 -8.78
CA ILE A 98 -13.04 3.55 -8.79
C ILE A 98 -14.49 4.06 -8.71
N ARG A 99 -15.39 3.52 -9.54
CA ARG A 99 -16.81 3.90 -9.55
C ARG A 99 -17.54 3.56 -8.24
N SER A 100 -17.27 2.38 -7.69
CA SER A 100 -17.80 1.99 -6.38
C SER A 100 -17.36 2.98 -5.32
N THR A 101 -16.08 3.32 -5.28
CA THR A 101 -15.51 4.29 -4.34
C THR A 101 -16.14 5.68 -4.53
N LEU A 102 -16.26 6.16 -5.77
CA LEU A 102 -16.90 7.44 -6.10
C LEU A 102 -18.34 7.53 -5.59
N SER A 103 -19.08 6.41 -5.62
CA SER A 103 -20.46 6.35 -5.15
C SER A 103 -20.57 6.44 -3.61
N THR A 104 -19.53 6.07 -2.87
CA THR A 104 -19.50 6.08 -1.40
C THR A 104 -19.01 7.40 -0.82
N ILE A 105 -18.26 8.20 -1.59
CA ILE A 105 -17.71 9.48 -1.14
C ILE A 105 -18.80 10.55 -1.12
N PRO A 106 -19.05 11.25 0.01
CA PRO A 106 -20.02 12.31 0.10
C PRO A 106 -19.63 13.53 -0.76
N VAL A 107 -20.62 14.30 -1.17
CA VAL A 107 -20.41 15.50 -2.03
C VAL A 107 -19.56 16.57 -1.33
N SER A 108 -19.51 16.57 0.01
CA SER A 108 -18.69 17.49 0.80
C SER A 108 -17.19 17.30 0.62
N GLU A 109 -16.75 16.11 0.19
CA GLU A 109 -15.35 15.78 -0.05
C GLU A 109 -14.99 15.94 -1.54
N TYR A 110 -15.15 17.16 -2.01
CA TYR A 110 -15.02 17.51 -3.42
C TYR A 110 -13.63 17.16 -3.99
N GLU A 111 -12.55 17.44 -3.28
CA GLU A 111 -11.17 17.22 -3.76
C GLU A 111 -10.88 15.74 -4.06
N ILE A 112 -11.27 14.83 -3.16
CA ILE A 112 -11.07 13.39 -3.36
C ILE A 112 -11.92 12.90 -4.53
N LYS A 113 -13.16 13.37 -4.59
CA LYS A 113 -14.10 12.99 -5.64
C LYS A 113 -13.64 13.47 -7.02
N GLU A 114 -13.16 14.70 -7.12
CA GLU A 114 -12.60 15.26 -8.35
C GLU A 114 -11.36 14.50 -8.80
N SER A 115 -10.43 14.20 -7.88
CA SER A 115 -9.23 13.43 -8.17
C SER A 115 -9.55 12.03 -8.72
N LEU A 116 -10.52 11.32 -8.12
CA LEU A 116 -10.94 10.00 -8.58
C LEU A 116 -11.72 10.05 -9.91
N THR A 117 -12.54 11.09 -10.11
CA THR A 117 -13.24 11.29 -11.40
C THR A 117 -12.23 11.54 -12.53
N THR A 118 -11.23 12.38 -12.27
CA THR A 118 -10.13 12.62 -13.20
C THR A 118 -9.33 11.33 -13.47
N ALA A 119 -9.05 10.54 -12.43
CA ALA A 119 -8.38 9.27 -12.58
C ALA A 119 -9.19 8.29 -13.44
N GLU A 120 -10.52 8.20 -13.26
CA GLU A 120 -11.39 7.37 -14.10
C GLU A 120 -11.38 7.82 -15.56
N LEU A 121 -11.42 9.13 -15.80
CA LEU A 121 -11.39 9.72 -17.13
C LEU A 121 -10.08 9.38 -17.87
N ILE A 122 -8.94 9.59 -17.21
CA ILE A 122 -7.63 9.26 -17.76
C ILE A 122 -7.51 7.74 -17.97
N TRP A 123 -7.91 6.93 -16.99
CA TRP A 123 -7.84 5.47 -17.08
C TRP A 123 -8.59 4.93 -18.28
N SER A 124 -9.83 5.39 -18.47
CA SER A 124 -10.66 4.95 -19.58
C SER A 124 -10.13 5.40 -20.95
N LEU A 125 -9.43 6.56 -21.03
CA LEU A 125 -8.73 6.99 -22.23
C LEU A 125 -7.51 6.10 -22.53
N VAL A 126 -6.71 5.81 -21.52
CA VAL A 126 -5.54 4.90 -21.63
C VAL A 126 -6.00 3.51 -22.09
N GLU A 127 -7.10 2.99 -21.54
CA GLU A 127 -7.71 1.73 -21.97
C GLU A 127 -8.07 1.77 -23.45
N ALA A 128 -8.72 2.85 -23.91
CA ALA A 128 -9.13 3.01 -25.29
C ALA A 128 -7.94 3.13 -26.27
N ILE A 129 -6.86 3.80 -25.89
CA ILE A 129 -5.73 4.08 -26.79
C ILE A 129 -4.64 2.99 -26.75
N PHE A 130 -4.31 2.46 -25.57
CA PHE A 130 -3.10 1.65 -25.39
C PHE A 130 -3.36 0.17 -25.06
N ILE A 131 -4.54 -0.17 -24.52
CA ILE A 131 -4.82 -1.54 -24.07
C ILE A 131 -5.62 -2.31 -25.12
N LYS A 132 -6.64 -1.67 -25.70
CA LYS A 132 -7.44 -2.33 -26.75
C LYS A 132 -6.63 -2.49 -28.03
N THR A 133 -6.81 -3.62 -28.70
CA THR A 133 -6.26 -3.82 -30.05
C THR A 133 -7.08 -3.04 -31.06
N HIS A 134 -6.40 -2.25 -31.86
CA HIS A 134 -7.03 -1.48 -32.93
C HIS A 134 -6.81 -2.17 -34.27
N ASP A 135 -7.52 -3.27 -34.49
CA ASP A 135 -7.58 -3.90 -35.81
C ASP A 135 -8.41 -3.09 -36.81
N SER A 136 -9.13 -2.08 -36.32
CA SER A 136 -10.04 -1.21 -37.04
C SER A 136 -9.87 0.27 -36.62
N SER A 137 -10.92 1.08 -36.81
CA SER A 137 -10.91 2.51 -36.45
C SER A 137 -10.96 2.73 -34.93
N ILE A 138 -10.05 3.58 -34.42
CA ILE A 138 -10.04 3.99 -33.00
C ILE A 138 -11.27 4.85 -32.65
N VAL A 139 -11.99 5.38 -33.63
CA VAL A 139 -13.08 6.33 -33.43
C VAL A 139 -14.18 5.77 -32.52
N VAL A 140 -14.53 4.48 -32.66
CA VAL A 140 -15.58 3.82 -31.86
C VAL A 140 -15.21 3.77 -30.38
N ASP A 141 -13.95 3.46 -30.08
CA ASP A 141 -13.46 3.39 -28.70
C ASP A 141 -13.40 4.77 -28.07
N LEU A 142 -12.95 5.78 -28.83
CA LEU A 142 -12.96 7.15 -28.38
C LEU A 142 -14.38 7.71 -28.21
N MET A 143 -15.34 7.30 -29.05
CA MET A 143 -16.74 7.70 -28.85
C MET A 143 -17.35 7.04 -27.60
N SER A 144 -16.91 5.83 -27.25
CA SER A 144 -17.28 5.20 -25.98
C SER A 144 -16.71 5.96 -24.78
N TRP A 145 -15.48 6.47 -24.91
CA TRP A 145 -14.87 7.36 -23.93
C TRP A 145 -15.56 8.74 -23.85
N ALA A 146 -15.93 9.32 -25.00
CA ALA A 146 -16.66 10.59 -25.06
C ALA A 146 -17.97 10.57 -24.26
N ARG A 147 -18.64 9.41 -24.19
CA ARG A 147 -19.86 9.25 -23.35
C ARG A 147 -19.59 9.41 -21.87
N LEU A 148 -18.37 9.17 -21.40
CA LEU A 148 -17.96 9.44 -20.00
C LEU A 148 -17.71 10.95 -19.79
N CYS A 149 -17.05 11.60 -20.73
CA CYS A 149 -16.79 13.04 -20.68
C CYS A 149 -18.09 13.85 -20.74
N LEU A 150 -18.97 13.48 -21.68
CA LEU A 150 -20.24 14.15 -21.95
C LEU A 150 -21.42 13.58 -21.14
N ALA A 151 -21.13 12.83 -20.05
CA ALA A 151 -22.18 12.17 -19.24
C ALA A 151 -23.10 13.16 -18.49
N HIS A 152 -22.73 14.41 -18.38
CA HIS A 152 -23.58 15.46 -17.82
C HIS A 152 -24.69 15.84 -18.82
N THR A 153 -25.80 15.12 -18.72
CA THR A 153 -27.04 15.39 -19.46
C THR A 153 -28.10 15.97 -18.51
N PRO A 154 -27.96 17.24 -18.07
CA PRO A 154 -28.76 17.80 -16.99
C PRO A 154 -30.25 17.90 -17.33
N TYR A 155 -30.59 17.88 -18.61
CA TYR A 155 -31.94 18.15 -19.07
C TYR A 155 -32.75 16.93 -19.49
N VAL A 156 -32.17 15.72 -19.52
CA VAL A 156 -32.82 14.49 -20.03
C VAL A 156 -34.12 14.18 -19.31
N ASP A 157 -34.09 14.23 -17.96
CA ASP A 157 -35.27 13.92 -17.15
C ASP A 157 -36.39 14.96 -17.31
N GLU A 158 -36.03 16.23 -17.37
CA GLU A 158 -36.97 17.33 -17.59
C GLU A 158 -37.64 17.20 -18.97
N ILE A 159 -36.83 17.06 -20.00
CA ILE A 159 -37.29 16.91 -21.39
C ILE A 159 -38.15 15.65 -21.54
N SER A 160 -37.74 14.52 -20.99
CA SER A 160 -38.48 13.27 -21.04
C SER A 160 -39.87 13.39 -20.41
N LYS A 161 -39.98 14.04 -19.25
CA LYS A 161 -41.27 14.29 -18.56
C LYS A 161 -42.17 15.19 -19.41
N VAL A 162 -41.63 16.23 -20.02
CA VAL A 162 -42.39 17.17 -20.84
C VAL A 162 -42.88 16.51 -22.14
N LEU A 163 -42.03 15.73 -22.83
CA LEU A 163 -42.39 15.02 -24.04
C LEU A 163 -43.46 13.94 -23.77
N ARG A 164 -43.28 13.12 -22.75
CA ARG A 164 -44.29 12.10 -22.37
C ARG A 164 -45.65 12.71 -22.01
N GLY A 165 -45.62 13.91 -21.41
CA GLY A 165 -46.86 14.63 -21.03
C GLY A 165 -47.49 15.43 -22.17
N SER A 166 -46.92 15.40 -23.39
CA SER A 166 -47.36 16.17 -24.58
C SER A 166 -47.53 17.67 -24.32
N LYS A 167 -46.78 18.24 -23.37
CA LYS A 167 -46.86 19.65 -22.94
C LYS A 167 -45.80 20.51 -23.57
N ILE A 168 -45.67 20.51 -24.90
CA ILE A 168 -44.61 21.21 -25.67
C ILE A 168 -44.49 22.69 -25.28
N LYS A 169 -45.58 23.39 -24.94
CA LYS A 169 -45.56 24.81 -24.52
C LYS A 169 -44.71 25.06 -23.27
N ARG A 170 -44.39 24.01 -22.50
CA ARG A 170 -43.49 24.08 -21.32
C ARG A 170 -42.07 23.66 -21.61
N LEU A 171 -41.78 23.17 -22.85
CA LEU A 171 -40.46 22.74 -23.22
C LEU A 171 -39.55 23.97 -23.45
N ASN A 172 -38.44 24.01 -22.75
CA ASN A 172 -37.37 24.97 -23.06
C ASN A 172 -36.67 24.50 -24.35
N LYS A 173 -36.91 25.21 -25.46
CA LYS A 173 -36.35 24.86 -26.77
C LYS A 173 -34.83 24.88 -26.78
N GLN A 174 -34.19 25.79 -26.02
CA GLN A 174 -32.75 25.89 -25.95
C GLN A 174 -32.14 24.65 -25.25
N HIS A 175 -32.68 24.23 -24.09
CA HIS A 175 -32.25 23.01 -23.38
C HIS A 175 -32.48 21.75 -24.22
N PHE A 176 -33.59 21.70 -24.96
CA PHE A 176 -33.89 20.59 -25.85
C PHE A 176 -32.83 20.41 -26.94
N TRP A 177 -32.53 21.48 -27.70
CA TRP A 177 -31.56 21.41 -28.78
C TRP A 177 -30.14 21.20 -28.25
N GLN A 178 -29.80 21.80 -27.13
CA GLN A 178 -28.54 21.56 -26.45
C GLN A 178 -28.38 20.06 -26.12
N GLN A 179 -29.42 19.43 -25.58
CA GLN A 179 -29.40 17.99 -25.29
C GLN A 179 -29.29 17.13 -26.55
N ILE A 180 -29.95 17.52 -27.66
CA ILE A 180 -29.82 16.82 -28.94
C ILE A 180 -28.38 16.92 -29.46
N ILE A 181 -27.77 18.09 -29.39
CA ILE A 181 -26.37 18.28 -29.78
C ILE A 181 -25.44 17.39 -28.95
N TYR A 182 -25.62 17.34 -27.64
CA TYR A 182 -24.84 16.44 -26.78
C TYR A 182 -25.00 14.97 -27.16
N PHE A 183 -26.21 14.51 -27.46
CA PHE A 183 -26.43 13.14 -27.92
C PHE A 183 -25.70 12.86 -29.25
N VAL A 184 -25.73 13.80 -30.16
CA VAL A 184 -25.05 13.67 -31.47
C VAL A 184 -23.52 13.66 -31.28
N LEU A 185 -22.98 14.59 -30.49
CA LEU A 185 -21.54 14.66 -30.20
C LEU A 185 -21.02 13.43 -29.42
N SER A 186 -21.86 12.79 -28.59
CA SER A 186 -21.51 11.55 -27.88
C SER A 186 -21.81 10.28 -28.69
N GLY A 187 -22.29 10.39 -29.94
CA GLY A 187 -22.64 9.26 -30.79
C GLY A 187 -23.87 8.47 -30.32
N MET A 188 -24.71 9.05 -29.48
CA MET A 188 -25.98 8.47 -29.02
C MET A 188 -27.12 8.77 -29.99
N PHE A 189 -26.93 8.40 -31.26
CA PHE A 189 -27.85 8.74 -32.34
C PHE A 189 -29.26 8.21 -32.15
N ASN A 190 -29.44 7.00 -31.63
CA ASN A 190 -30.73 6.43 -31.34
C ASN A 190 -31.52 7.24 -30.29
N ASN A 191 -30.83 7.78 -29.28
CA ASN A 191 -31.46 8.62 -28.27
C ASN A 191 -31.88 9.95 -28.90
N ALA A 192 -31.00 10.58 -29.67
CA ALA A 192 -31.32 11.80 -30.39
C ALA A 192 -32.52 11.60 -31.35
N ALA A 193 -32.53 10.49 -32.13
CA ALA A 193 -33.59 10.15 -33.03
C ALA A 193 -34.96 10.00 -32.30
N THR A 194 -35.00 9.27 -31.18
CA THR A 194 -36.23 9.07 -30.39
C THR A 194 -36.80 10.40 -29.86
N PHE A 195 -35.93 11.27 -29.36
CA PHE A 195 -36.35 12.59 -28.86
C PHE A 195 -36.84 13.50 -30.00
N LEU A 196 -36.13 13.51 -31.13
CA LEU A 196 -36.51 14.29 -32.31
C LEU A 196 -37.80 13.78 -32.97
N GLU A 197 -37.99 12.46 -33.06
CA GLU A 197 -39.20 11.88 -33.58
C GLU A 197 -40.43 12.29 -32.74
N THR A 198 -40.31 12.16 -31.43
CA THR A 198 -41.40 12.54 -30.51
C THR A 198 -41.69 14.05 -30.63
N TYR A 199 -40.66 14.89 -30.68
CA TYR A 199 -40.81 16.36 -30.82
C TYR A 199 -41.38 16.71 -32.18
N GLY A 200 -40.88 16.11 -33.28
CA GLY A 200 -41.32 16.36 -34.65
C GLY A 200 -42.79 15.96 -34.89
N ASN A 201 -43.24 14.89 -34.28
CA ASN A 201 -44.64 14.44 -34.31
C ASN A 201 -45.56 15.39 -33.56
N LEU A 202 -45.09 15.93 -32.44
CA LEU A 202 -45.88 16.85 -31.59
C LEU A 202 -45.91 18.29 -32.20
N CYS A 203 -44.90 18.70 -32.95
CA CYS A 203 -44.82 20.02 -33.59
C CYS A 203 -45.25 20.02 -35.04
N ASP A 204 -45.51 18.84 -35.64
CA ASP A 204 -45.70 18.62 -37.09
C ASP A 204 -44.58 19.21 -37.97
N ASP A 205 -43.33 19.11 -37.50
CA ASP A 205 -42.17 19.64 -38.21
C ASP A 205 -41.51 18.55 -39.06
N VAL A 206 -41.64 18.70 -40.40
CA VAL A 206 -41.12 17.73 -41.39
C VAL A 206 -39.60 17.67 -41.34
N ALA A 207 -38.90 18.78 -41.15
CA ALA A 207 -37.44 18.84 -41.08
C ALA A 207 -36.90 18.01 -39.92
N VAL A 208 -37.55 18.15 -38.75
CA VAL A 208 -37.16 17.37 -37.55
C VAL A 208 -37.42 15.89 -37.69
N ARG A 209 -38.58 15.51 -38.30
CA ARG A 209 -38.84 14.05 -38.57
C ARG A 209 -37.84 13.45 -39.58
N CYS A 210 -37.48 14.22 -40.60
CA CYS A 210 -36.47 13.78 -41.55
C CYS A 210 -35.11 13.59 -40.89
N LEU A 211 -34.67 14.52 -40.02
CA LEU A 211 -33.46 14.40 -39.25
C LEU A 211 -33.47 13.20 -38.29
N ALA A 212 -34.61 12.96 -37.60
CA ALA A 212 -34.80 11.80 -36.77
C ALA A 212 -34.61 10.47 -37.51
N LYS A 213 -35.16 10.38 -38.72
CA LYS A 213 -35.02 9.20 -39.60
C LYS A 213 -33.56 8.96 -39.97
N VAL A 214 -32.84 9.99 -40.40
CA VAL A 214 -31.41 9.90 -40.73
C VAL A 214 -30.60 9.38 -39.55
N LEU A 215 -30.81 9.94 -38.37
CA LEU A 215 -30.10 9.55 -37.15
C LEU A 215 -30.41 8.09 -36.73
N SER A 216 -31.64 7.61 -36.95
CA SER A 216 -32.01 6.23 -36.64
C SER A 216 -31.35 5.20 -37.55
N GLU A 217 -30.93 5.60 -38.74
CA GLU A 217 -30.25 4.74 -39.74
C GLU A 217 -28.74 4.59 -39.41
N ILE A 218 -28.15 5.51 -38.62
CA ILE A 218 -26.73 5.47 -38.25
C ILE A 218 -26.50 4.44 -37.12
N LYS A 219 -25.81 3.36 -37.43
CA LYS A 219 -25.47 2.28 -36.46
C LYS A 219 -24.03 2.39 -35.99
N MET A 220 -23.80 3.04 -34.83
CA MET A 220 -22.46 3.18 -34.25
C MET A 220 -21.75 1.85 -33.94
N ASN A 221 -22.50 0.83 -33.54
CA ASN A 221 -21.90 -0.47 -33.14
C ASN A 221 -21.26 -1.24 -34.31
N VAL A 222 -21.45 -0.79 -35.54
CA VAL A 222 -21.00 -1.46 -36.76
C VAL A 222 -19.84 -0.67 -37.43
N LEU A 223 -19.44 0.49 -36.93
CA LEU A 223 -18.30 1.29 -37.47
C LEU A 223 -16.92 0.62 -37.29
N ASN A 224 -16.90 -0.63 -36.81
CA ASN A 224 -15.67 -1.41 -36.65
C ASN A 224 -15.08 -1.96 -37.94
N ASP A 225 -15.88 -2.02 -39.05
CA ASP A 225 -15.43 -2.47 -40.35
C ASP A 225 -15.31 -1.33 -41.34
N GLU A 226 -14.32 -1.42 -42.26
CA GLU A 226 -14.12 -0.41 -43.33
C GLU A 226 -15.39 -0.19 -44.15
N ASN A 227 -16.18 -1.25 -44.41
CA ASN A 227 -17.44 -1.16 -45.15
C ASN A 227 -18.48 -0.28 -44.45
N THR A 228 -18.57 -0.38 -43.14
CA THR A 228 -19.55 0.39 -42.34
C THR A 228 -19.13 1.83 -42.13
N ALA A 229 -17.82 2.12 -42.11
CA ALA A 229 -17.32 3.46 -42.15
C ALA A 229 -17.62 4.15 -43.49
N LEU A 230 -17.61 3.38 -44.60
CA LEU A 230 -18.06 3.85 -45.92
C LEU A 230 -19.56 4.14 -45.94
N ASP A 231 -20.39 3.31 -45.32
CA ASP A 231 -21.84 3.56 -45.16
C ASP A 231 -22.11 4.87 -44.40
N PHE A 232 -21.32 5.14 -43.36
CA PHE A 232 -21.43 6.41 -42.60
C PHE A 232 -21.05 7.60 -43.48
N ILE A 233 -19.97 7.51 -44.27
CA ILE A 233 -19.54 8.57 -45.20
C ILE A 233 -20.63 8.79 -46.27
N THR A 234 -21.26 7.73 -46.78
CA THR A 234 -22.37 7.85 -47.73
C THR A 234 -23.56 8.58 -47.09
N THR A 235 -23.91 8.24 -45.86
CA THR A 235 -24.95 8.97 -45.08
C THR A 235 -24.60 10.44 -44.91
N GLN A 236 -23.34 10.76 -44.64
CA GLN A 236 -22.89 12.15 -44.53
C GLN A 236 -23.07 12.94 -45.83
N GLU A 237 -22.77 12.32 -46.98
CA GLU A 237 -22.99 12.92 -48.31
C GLU A 237 -24.48 13.13 -48.59
N GLU A 238 -25.33 12.19 -48.22
CA GLU A 238 -26.78 12.32 -48.35
C GLU A 238 -27.30 13.50 -47.49
N VAL A 239 -26.87 13.61 -46.25
CA VAL A 239 -27.23 14.73 -45.35
C VAL A 239 -26.74 16.07 -45.92
N ARG A 240 -25.52 16.11 -46.47
CA ARG A 240 -24.98 17.31 -47.14
C ARG A 240 -25.84 17.73 -48.34
N ASN A 241 -26.28 16.75 -49.12
CA ASN A 241 -27.19 16.99 -50.26
C ASN A 241 -28.58 17.49 -49.78
N MET A 242 -29.09 16.97 -48.66
CA MET A 242 -30.33 17.44 -48.06
C MET A 242 -30.21 18.89 -47.55
N CYS A 243 -29.10 19.23 -46.93
CA CYS A 243 -28.79 20.61 -46.50
C CYS A 243 -28.71 21.60 -47.69
N THR A 244 -28.03 21.22 -48.79
CA THR A 244 -27.92 22.06 -49.98
C THR A 244 -29.27 22.27 -50.68
N ARG A 245 -30.15 21.26 -50.64
CA ARG A 245 -31.55 21.33 -51.14
C ARG A 245 -32.46 22.17 -50.22
N GLY A 246 -31.98 22.58 -49.05
CA GLY A 246 -32.70 23.42 -48.11
C GLY A 246 -33.81 22.73 -47.32
N LEU A 247 -33.76 21.40 -47.18
CA LEU A 247 -34.75 20.61 -46.43
C LEU A 247 -34.87 21.01 -44.95
N PHE A 248 -33.80 21.50 -44.34
CA PHE A 248 -33.75 21.87 -42.93
C PHE A 248 -33.92 23.38 -42.69
N ARG A 249 -34.04 24.24 -43.70
CA ARG A 249 -34.15 25.71 -43.59
C ARG A 249 -35.34 26.19 -42.74
N THR A 250 -36.37 25.37 -42.60
CA THR A 250 -37.55 25.68 -41.76
C THR A 250 -37.22 25.70 -40.25
N ASN A 251 -36.13 25.03 -39.86
CA ASN A 251 -35.71 24.95 -38.46
C ASN A 251 -34.18 25.08 -38.35
N ALA A 252 -33.70 26.25 -37.93
CA ALA A 252 -32.28 26.57 -37.86
C ALA A 252 -31.50 25.66 -36.93
N GLU A 253 -32.09 25.15 -35.84
CA GLU A 253 -31.42 24.24 -34.93
C GLU A 253 -31.31 22.80 -35.53
N ALA A 254 -32.34 22.35 -36.25
CA ALA A 254 -32.27 21.10 -37.02
C ALA A 254 -31.21 21.19 -38.14
N GLU A 255 -31.10 22.35 -38.82
CA GLU A 255 -30.06 22.59 -39.81
C GLU A 255 -28.65 22.51 -39.21
N LYS A 256 -28.42 23.10 -38.02
CA LYS A 256 -27.14 22.99 -37.28
C LYS A 256 -26.78 21.51 -37.01
N VAL A 257 -27.72 20.74 -36.49
CA VAL A 257 -27.46 19.32 -36.21
C VAL A 257 -27.16 18.55 -37.50
N ALA A 258 -27.89 18.80 -38.57
CA ALA A 258 -27.63 18.20 -39.88
C ALA A 258 -26.25 18.58 -40.45
N MET A 259 -25.81 19.83 -40.28
CA MET A 259 -24.48 20.28 -40.68
C MET A 259 -23.36 19.64 -39.86
N ILE A 260 -23.56 19.40 -38.53
CA ILE A 260 -22.61 18.63 -37.72
C ILE A 260 -22.43 17.21 -38.29
N ILE A 261 -23.53 16.54 -38.60
CA ILE A 261 -23.51 15.19 -39.17
C ILE A 261 -22.81 15.18 -40.54
N ALA A 262 -23.06 16.20 -41.36
CA ALA A 262 -22.41 16.40 -42.64
C ALA A 262 -20.91 16.73 -42.57
N GLY A 263 -20.37 16.94 -41.37
CA GLY A 263 -18.96 17.25 -41.16
C GLY A 263 -18.57 18.69 -41.51
N ASP A 264 -19.47 19.67 -41.29
CA ASP A 264 -19.18 21.07 -41.50
C ASP A 264 -18.31 21.67 -40.39
N ILE A 265 -17.06 21.96 -40.69
CA ILE A 265 -16.08 22.46 -39.70
C ILE A 265 -16.51 23.76 -39.02
N PRO A 266 -17.02 24.77 -39.75
CA PRO A 266 -17.53 26.01 -39.14
C PRO A 266 -18.62 25.76 -38.09
N THR A 267 -19.57 24.89 -38.39
CA THR A 267 -20.65 24.52 -37.45
C THR A 267 -20.12 23.77 -36.22
N ILE A 268 -19.20 22.85 -36.43
CA ILE A 268 -18.52 22.12 -35.30
C ILE A 268 -17.75 23.13 -34.43
N THR A 269 -17.06 24.10 -35.02
CA THR A 269 -16.36 25.14 -34.28
C THR A 269 -17.33 26.02 -33.48
N MET A 270 -18.50 26.35 -34.04
CA MET A 270 -19.52 27.12 -33.32
C MET A 270 -20.08 26.34 -32.12
N VAL A 271 -20.26 25.02 -32.26
CA VAL A 271 -20.82 24.16 -31.19
C VAL A 271 -19.76 23.85 -30.13
N SER A 272 -18.47 23.86 -30.47
CA SER A 272 -17.39 23.65 -29.48
C SER A 272 -17.40 24.69 -28.36
N ALA A 273 -17.94 25.89 -28.57
CA ALA A 273 -18.14 26.90 -27.52
C ALA A 273 -19.11 26.43 -26.40
N GLN A 274 -19.84 25.33 -26.58
CA GLN A 274 -20.73 24.73 -25.57
C GLN A 274 -20.05 23.61 -24.78
N LEU A 275 -18.84 23.20 -25.15
CA LEU A 275 -18.05 22.20 -24.46
C LEU A 275 -17.13 22.87 -23.43
N ASP A 276 -16.94 22.22 -22.30
CA ASP A 276 -16.13 22.75 -21.22
C ASP A 276 -14.63 22.57 -21.50
N ASN A 277 -14.25 21.46 -22.16
CA ASN A 277 -12.86 21.12 -22.40
C ASN A 277 -12.59 20.77 -23.88
N TRP A 278 -11.42 21.13 -24.37
CA TRP A 278 -11.01 20.88 -25.77
C TRP A 278 -10.97 19.38 -26.12
N PHE A 279 -10.61 18.52 -25.16
CA PHE A 279 -10.50 17.08 -25.38
C PHE A 279 -11.86 16.40 -25.59
N GLU A 280 -12.95 17.02 -25.13
CA GLU A 280 -14.32 16.57 -25.38
C GLU A 280 -14.69 16.66 -26.86
N LEU A 281 -14.04 17.57 -27.59
CA LEU A 281 -14.25 17.72 -29.03
C LEU A 281 -13.51 16.67 -29.87
N VAL A 282 -12.41 16.06 -29.37
CA VAL A 282 -11.56 15.16 -30.17
C VAL A 282 -12.33 13.96 -30.74
N PRO A 283 -13.13 13.20 -29.97
CA PRO A 283 -13.87 12.06 -30.51
C PRO A 283 -14.94 12.46 -31.54
N PRO A 284 -15.82 13.45 -31.30
CA PRO A 284 -16.78 13.86 -32.33
C PRO A 284 -16.12 14.50 -33.55
N TYR A 285 -15.01 15.23 -33.36
CA TYR A 285 -14.24 15.77 -34.49
C TYR A 285 -13.75 14.63 -35.39
N LEU A 286 -13.19 13.55 -34.81
CA LEU A 286 -12.77 12.38 -35.57
C LEU A 286 -13.96 11.69 -36.26
N LEU A 287 -15.06 11.47 -35.54
CA LEU A 287 -16.23 10.81 -36.08
C LEU A 287 -16.80 11.53 -37.33
N PHE A 288 -16.94 12.85 -37.27
CA PHE A 288 -17.59 13.59 -38.33
C PHE A 288 -16.64 14.06 -39.45
N ILE A 289 -15.34 14.25 -39.16
CA ILE A 289 -14.36 14.73 -40.14
C ILE A 289 -13.47 13.60 -40.69
N ARG A 290 -13.14 12.61 -39.85
CA ARG A 290 -12.24 11.48 -40.20
C ARG A 290 -12.74 10.14 -39.63
N PRO A 291 -13.87 9.62 -40.06
CA PRO A 291 -14.49 8.43 -39.47
C PRO A 291 -13.62 7.16 -39.53
N CYS A 292 -12.67 7.09 -40.48
CA CYS A 292 -11.70 6.01 -40.63
C CYS A 292 -10.34 6.35 -39.99
N ALA A 293 -10.29 7.23 -38.99
CA ALA A 293 -9.02 7.65 -38.40
C ALA A 293 -8.30 6.50 -37.69
N THR A 294 -6.99 6.44 -37.90
CA THR A 294 -6.07 5.50 -37.25
C THR A 294 -5.31 6.21 -36.12
N LEU A 295 -4.68 5.43 -35.23
CA LEU A 295 -3.89 5.96 -34.09
C LEU A 295 -2.92 7.10 -34.45
N PRO A 296 -2.08 7.00 -35.50
CA PRO A 296 -1.16 8.09 -35.87
C PRO A 296 -1.84 9.42 -36.21
N GLN A 297 -3.09 9.37 -36.70
CA GLN A 297 -3.85 10.56 -37.09
C GLN A 297 -4.47 11.31 -35.91
N LEU A 298 -4.47 10.73 -34.70
CA LEU A 298 -4.93 11.38 -33.47
C LEU A 298 -4.20 12.67 -33.19
N LYS A 299 -2.88 12.69 -33.34
CA LYS A 299 -2.04 13.86 -33.06
C LYS A 299 -2.43 15.07 -33.91
N ASP A 300 -2.84 14.87 -35.15
CA ASP A 300 -3.27 15.96 -36.05
C ASP A 300 -4.68 16.45 -35.68
N ALA A 301 -5.58 15.55 -35.30
CA ALA A 301 -6.92 15.93 -34.82
C ALA A 301 -6.83 16.76 -33.53
N VAL A 302 -5.96 16.39 -32.59
CA VAL A 302 -5.69 17.15 -31.36
C VAL A 302 -5.22 18.57 -31.66
N LYS A 303 -4.26 18.74 -32.58
CA LYS A 303 -3.77 20.05 -32.97
C LYS A 303 -4.89 20.94 -33.52
N GLU A 304 -5.78 20.38 -34.34
CA GLU A 304 -6.91 21.14 -34.87
C GLU A 304 -7.93 21.49 -33.76
N CYS A 305 -8.22 20.56 -32.84
CA CYS A 305 -9.09 20.88 -31.70
C CYS A 305 -8.51 21.96 -30.79
N LEU A 306 -7.21 21.90 -30.48
CA LEU A 306 -6.53 22.94 -29.70
C LEU A 306 -6.60 24.32 -30.39
N LYS A 307 -6.43 24.36 -31.72
CA LYS A 307 -6.59 25.61 -32.48
C LYS A 307 -8.02 26.17 -32.42
N ILE A 308 -9.02 25.29 -32.49
CA ILE A 308 -10.44 25.69 -32.38
C ILE A 308 -10.71 26.34 -31.01
N PHE A 309 -10.11 25.81 -29.94
CA PHE A 309 -10.24 26.38 -28.60
C PHE A 309 -9.28 27.55 -28.31
N GLY A 310 -8.35 27.86 -29.23
CA GLY A 310 -7.36 28.92 -29.05
C GLY A 310 -6.33 28.64 -27.96
N ILE A 311 -6.01 27.36 -27.71
CA ILE A 311 -5.07 26.92 -26.66
C ILE A 311 -3.68 26.74 -27.29
N ASP A 312 -2.73 27.61 -26.94
CA ASP A 312 -1.34 27.50 -27.40
C ASP A 312 -0.47 26.63 -26.48
N LYS A 313 -0.79 26.58 -25.19
CA LYS A 313 -0.04 25.80 -24.17
C LYS A 313 -1.01 25.02 -23.30
N CYS A 314 -0.68 23.76 -23.11
CA CYS A 314 -1.43 22.86 -22.24
C CYS A 314 -0.71 22.72 -20.88
N ASP A 315 -1.43 22.93 -19.79
CA ASP A 315 -0.94 22.76 -18.43
C ASP A 315 -1.88 21.82 -17.64
N GLY A 316 -1.39 21.24 -16.55
CA GLY A 316 -2.21 20.36 -15.69
C GLY A 316 -2.79 19.16 -16.43
N ILE A 317 -4.11 18.97 -16.33
CA ILE A 317 -4.83 17.86 -16.98
C ILE A 317 -4.80 17.96 -18.51
N ASP A 318 -4.85 19.16 -19.06
CA ASP A 318 -4.81 19.37 -20.52
C ASP A 318 -3.50 18.86 -21.11
N ALA A 319 -2.39 19.05 -20.41
CA ALA A 319 -1.10 18.54 -20.84
C ALA A 319 -1.05 16.99 -20.78
N VAL A 320 -1.63 16.37 -19.75
CA VAL A 320 -1.75 14.92 -19.65
C VAL A 320 -2.59 14.35 -20.81
N MET A 321 -3.74 14.97 -21.08
CA MET A 321 -4.61 14.56 -22.20
C MET A 321 -3.90 14.72 -23.55
N CYS A 322 -3.21 15.84 -23.75
CA CYS A 322 -2.46 16.11 -24.99
C CYS A 322 -1.35 15.04 -25.22
N GLU A 323 -0.63 14.65 -24.18
CA GLU A 323 0.41 13.61 -24.24
C GLU A 323 -0.18 12.21 -24.51
N LEU A 324 -1.31 11.86 -23.88
CA LEU A 324 -1.99 10.58 -24.13
C LEU A 324 -2.50 10.48 -25.57
N PHE A 325 -3.18 11.50 -26.07
CA PHE A 325 -3.63 11.54 -27.46
C PHE A 325 -2.46 11.61 -28.47
N SER A 326 -1.30 12.08 -28.05
CA SER A 326 -0.08 12.08 -28.86
C SER A 326 0.70 10.77 -28.79
N LEU A 327 0.18 9.75 -28.09
CA LEU A 327 0.79 8.44 -27.86
C LEU A 327 2.09 8.50 -27.01
N GLU A 328 2.24 9.53 -26.20
CA GLU A 328 3.40 9.73 -25.33
C GLU A 328 3.09 9.31 -23.86
N ALA A 329 2.73 8.02 -23.67
CA ALA A 329 2.30 7.49 -22.39
C ALA A 329 3.29 7.71 -21.25
N LEU A 330 4.59 7.59 -21.52
CA LEU A 330 5.65 7.80 -20.53
C LEU A 330 5.67 9.24 -19.99
N ARG A 331 5.49 10.24 -20.86
CA ARG A 331 5.41 11.65 -20.44
C ARG A 331 4.14 11.93 -19.65
N ALA A 332 3.03 11.36 -20.08
CA ALA A 332 1.76 11.45 -19.36
C ALA A 332 1.88 10.86 -17.94
N LEU A 333 2.48 9.67 -17.79
CA LEU A 333 2.75 9.06 -16.47
C LEU A 333 3.64 9.95 -15.60
N HIS A 334 4.69 10.52 -16.17
CA HIS A 334 5.56 11.44 -15.44
C HIS A 334 4.79 12.69 -14.93
N ARG A 335 3.93 13.28 -15.76
CA ARG A 335 3.09 14.41 -15.33
C ARG A 335 2.08 14.00 -14.27
N ILE A 336 1.44 12.85 -14.45
CA ILE A 336 0.50 12.30 -13.46
C ILE A 336 1.21 12.10 -12.12
N SER A 337 2.41 11.52 -12.11
CA SER A 337 3.17 11.28 -10.88
C SER A 337 3.60 12.57 -10.18
N THR A 338 3.88 13.64 -10.92
CA THR A 338 4.27 14.94 -10.36
C THR A 338 3.09 15.80 -9.89
N SER A 339 1.91 15.61 -10.47
CA SER A 339 0.69 16.36 -10.13
C SER A 339 -0.22 15.61 -9.15
N SER A 340 -0.07 14.30 -9.04
CA SER A 340 -0.93 13.45 -8.20
C SER A 340 -0.65 13.66 -6.72
N THR A 341 -1.72 13.67 -5.92
CA THR A 341 -1.63 13.73 -4.46
C THR A 341 -1.32 12.38 -3.82
N ASN A 342 -1.33 11.30 -4.60
CA ASN A 342 -1.04 9.95 -4.13
C ASN A 342 -0.42 9.10 -5.24
N TRP A 343 0.30 8.05 -4.85
CA TRP A 343 0.97 7.14 -5.77
C TRP A 343 0.08 6.01 -6.30
N TRP A 344 -1.15 5.85 -5.76
CA TRP A 344 -2.06 4.77 -6.13
C TRP A 344 -2.34 4.73 -7.64
N PHE A 345 -2.74 5.88 -8.20
CA PHE A 345 -3.15 5.95 -9.60
C PHE A 345 -1.98 5.69 -10.57
N PRO A 346 -0.85 6.42 -10.50
CA PRO A 346 0.26 6.20 -11.43
C PRO A 346 0.88 4.81 -11.32
N ALA A 347 0.96 4.22 -10.13
CA ALA A 347 1.54 2.89 -9.92
C ALA A 347 0.72 1.79 -10.59
N HIS A 348 -0.60 1.78 -10.40
CA HIS A 348 -1.48 0.77 -11.01
C HIS A 348 -1.63 0.97 -12.51
N LEU A 349 -1.64 2.22 -12.98
CA LEU A 349 -1.70 2.51 -14.41
C LEU A 349 -0.42 2.05 -15.13
N ALA A 350 0.76 2.30 -14.53
CA ALA A 350 2.03 1.85 -15.08
C ALA A 350 2.13 0.30 -15.09
N ASP A 351 1.71 -0.37 -14.01
CA ASP A 351 1.68 -1.83 -13.95
C ASP A 351 0.78 -2.44 -15.04
N LEU A 352 -0.37 -1.83 -15.30
CA LEU A 352 -1.29 -2.27 -16.32
C LEU A 352 -0.74 -2.04 -17.74
N LEU A 353 -0.13 -0.87 -18.00
CA LEU A 353 0.46 -0.53 -19.29
C LEU A 353 1.64 -1.44 -19.63
N GLN A 354 2.49 -1.78 -18.67
CA GLN A 354 3.59 -2.72 -18.90
C GLN A 354 3.08 -4.13 -19.24
N LYS A 355 1.98 -4.56 -18.62
CA LYS A 355 1.34 -5.85 -18.93
C LYS A 355 0.66 -5.85 -20.30
N ALA A 356 0.21 -4.70 -20.78
CA ALA A 356 -0.37 -4.58 -22.11
C ALA A 356 0.72 -4.65 -23.21
N ASP A 357 1.74 -3.83 -23.11
CA ASP A 357 2.94 -3.87 -23.94
C ASP A 357 4.09 -3.14 -23.22
N GLU A 358 5.15 -3.87 -22.90
CA GLU A 358 6.32 -3.35 -22.19
C GLU A 358 6.94 -2.12 -22.89
N ARG A 359 6.81 -2.03 -24.22
CA ARG A 359 7.35 -0.91 -25.03
C ARG A 359 6.65 0.42 -24.79
N ILE A 360 5.42 0.42 -24.26
CA ILE A 360 4.64 1.66 -24.04
C ILE A 360 5.32 2.57 -23.00
N ILE A 361 5.90 1.98 -21.96
CA ILE A 361 6.51 2.70 -20.84
C ILE A 361 8.01 2.44 -20.67
N SER A 362 8.66 1.82 -21.67
CA SER A 362 10.10 1.56 -21.62
C SER A 362 10.88 2.88 -21.74
N ALA A 363 11.79 3.11 -20.78
CA ALA A 363 12.77 4.19 -20.80
C ALA A 363 14.17 3.56 -20.84
N TYR A 364 15.15 4.24 -21.49
CA TYR A 364 16.46 3.67 -21.81
C TYR A 364 17.27 3.12 -20.61
N ASP A 365 17.05 3.63 -19.38
CA ASP A 365 17.85 3.27 -18.19
C ASP A 365 17.03 3.05 -16.91
N MET A 366 15.70 3.12 -16.94
CA MET A 366 14.88 3.03 -15.73
C MET A 366 13.60 2.25 -15.99
N ASP A 367 13.32 1.28 -15.12
CA ASP A 367 11.99 0.63 -15.04
C ASP A 367 11.01 1.57 -14.32
N VAL A 368 10.22 2.31 -15.12
CA VAL A 368 9.25 3.28 -14.61
C VAL A 368 8.16 2.62 -13.76
N ARG A 369 7.71 1.43 -14.14
CA ARG A 369 6.76 0.64 -13.35
C ARG A 369 7.35 0.33 -11.98
N GLN A 370 8.57 -0.21 -11.96
CA GLN A 370 9.25 -0.57 -10.72
C GLN A 370 9.36 0.62 -9.78
N TYR A 371 9.82 1.76 -10.29
CA TYR A 371 9.90 3.01 -9.51
C TYR A 371 8.55 3.42 -8.91
N LEU A 372 7.49 3.50 -9.73
CA LEU A 372 6.17 3.94 -9.28
C LEU A 372 5.52 2.97 -8.28
N VAL A 373 5.73 1.67 -8.45
CA VAL A 373 5.23 0.65 -7.51
C VAL A 373 6.01 0.68 -6.19
N ILE A 374 7.34 0.95 -6.22
CA ILE A 374 8.14 1.14 -5.01
C ILE A 374 7.68 2.36 -4.22
N GLU A 375 7.46 3.49 -4.88
CA GLU A 375 6.96 4.72 -4.24
C GLU A 375 5.57 4.49 -3.60
N TYR A 376 4.67 3.82 -4.32
CA TYR A 376 3.36 3.48 -3.80
C TYR A 376 3.45 2.51 -2.61
N GLY A 377 4.16 1.39 -2.74
CA GLY A 377 4.35 0.42 -1.67
C GLY A 377 4.97 1.04 -0.42
N SER A 378 6.00 1.88 -0.61
CA SER A 378 6.66 2.60 0.48
C SER A 378 5.71 3.59 1.19
N SER A 379 4.84 4.26 0.43
CA SER A 379 3.86 5.19 1.00
C SER A 379 2.85 4.50 1.92
N LEU A 380 2.49 3.24 1.63
CA LEU A 380 1.56 2.45 2.45
C LEU A 380 2.14 2.05 3.81
N PHE A 381 3.46 1.96 3.96
CA PHE A 381 4.09 1.67 5.26
C PHE A 381 3.89 2.80 6.28
N SER A 382 3.69 4.03 5.84
CA SER A 382 3.44 5.17 6.72
C SER A 382 2.05 5.14 7.36
N GLU A 383 1.11 4.35 6.80
CA GLU A 383 -0.27 4.31 7.27
C GLU A 383 -0.53 3.08 8.15
N PRO A 384 -1.10 3.28 9.35
CA PRO A 384 -1.45 2.18 10.24
C PRO A 384 -2.39 1.16 9.56
N GLY A 385 -1.99 -0.10 9.54
CA GLY A 385 -2.79 -1.20 8.98
C GLY A 385 -2.58 -1.48 7.49
N LEU A 386 -1.90 -0.62 6.73
CA LEU A 386 -1.64 -0.81 5.30
C LEU A 386 -0.23 -1.35 4.97
N TRP A 387 0.66 -1.44 5.95
CA TRP A 387 2.03 -1.92 5.76
C TRP A 387 2.11 -3.33 5.16
N GLN A 388 1.14 -4.21 5.46
CA GLN A 388 1.09 -5.56 4.88
C GLN A 388 0.80 -5.52 3.37
N VAL A 389 -0.08 -4.61 2.97
CA VAL A 389 -0.37 -4.36 1.56
C VAL A 389 0.87 -3.79 0.86
N GLY A 390 1.54 -2.81 1.50
CA GLY A 390 2.81 -2.24 1.01
C GLY A 390 3.90 -3.30 0.82
N PHE A 391 4.00 -4.25 1.74
CA PHE A 391 4.91 -5.39 1.65
C PHE A 391 4.72 -6.17 0.34
N ASP A 392 3.50 -6.52 0.00
CA ASP A 392 3.20 -7.30 -1.21
C ASP A 392 3.56 -6.54 -2.49
N TYR A 393 3.33 -5.21 -2.54
CA TYR A 393 3.75 -4.39 -3.69
C TYR A 393 5.27 -4.37 -3.84
N LEU A 394 6.01 -4.14 -2.75
CA LEU A 394 7.48 -4.07 -2.79
C LEU A 394 8.11 -5.42 -3.15
N ARG A 395 7.55 -6.52 -2.68
CA ARG A 395 8.02 -7.87 -3.04
C ARG A 395 7.96 -8.14 -4.55
N GLU A 396 7.01 -7.56 -5.26
CA GLU A 396 6.83 -7.75 -6.70
C GLU A 396 7.70 -6.80 -7.57
N THR A 397 8.64 -6.06 -6.95
CA THR A 397 9.52 -5.11 -7.66
C THR A 397 11.00 -5.53 -7.67
N GLY A 398 11.28 -6.82 -7.40
CA GLY A 398 12.64 -7.37 -7.47
C GLY A 398 13.59 -6.87 -6.39
N ASN A 399 14.90 -6.92 -6.65
CA ASN A 399 15.94 -6.65 -5.65
C ASN A 399 15.89 -5.21 -5.10
N GLU A 400 15.54 -4.24 -5.91
CA GLU A 400 15.45 -2.84 -5.49
C GLU A 400 14.31 -2.65 -4.49
N GLY A 401 13.13 -3.21 -4.78
CA GLY A 401 12.01 -3.20 -3.85
C GLY A 401 12.29 -3.97 -2.56
N LEU A 402 13.00 -5.08 -2.63
CA LEU A 402 13.42 -5.82 -1.44
C LEU A 402 14.36 -5.00 -0.55
N SER A 403 15.29 -4.24 -1.14
CA SER A 403 16.17 -3.33 -0.37
C SER A 403 15.38 -2.22 0.33
N HIS A 404 14.39 -1.64 -0.35
CA HIS A 404 13.47 -0.67 0.28
C HIS A 404 12.64 -1.31 1.38
N LEU A 405 12.15 -2.53 1.16
CA LEU A 405 11.34 -3.28 2.10
C LEU A 405 12.09 -3.55 3.40
N GLU A 406 13.36 -3.95 3.33
CA GLU A 406 14.20 -4.20 4.51
C GLU A 406 14.31 -2.95 5.40
N LEU A 407 14.54 -1.78 4.80
CA LEU A 407 14.61 -0.51 5.50
C LEU A 407 13.27 -0.12 6.15
N LEU A 408 12.16 -0.35 5.45
CA LEU A 408 10.82 0.04 5.90
C LEU A 408 10.29 -0.88 7.01
N ILE A 409 10.57 -2.18 6.96
CA ILE A 409 10.20 -3.13 8.03
C ILE A 409 10.79 -2.69 9.38
N ALA A 410 12.03 -2.20 9.37
CA ALA A 410 12.69 -1.71 10.58
C ALA A 410 11.99 -0.47 11.19
N GLN A 411 11.17 0.25 10.43
CA GLN A 411 10.46 1.46 10.87
C GLN A 411 9.04 1.15 11.40
N VAL A 412 8.51 -0.04 11.16
CA VAL A 412 7.16 -0.40 11.64
C VAL A 412 7.12 -0.45 13.16
N PRO A 413 6.19 0.28 13.82
CA PRO A 413 6.09 0.27 15.27
C PRO A 413 5.74 -1.13 15.81
N LEU A 414 6.58 -1.65 16.70
CA LEU A 414 6.35 -2.95 17.36
C LEU A 414 5.41 -2.79 18.56
N ASP A 415 4.16 -2.38 18.32
CA ASP A 415 3.21 -2.10 19.40
C ASP A 415 2.75 -3.37 20.12
N ASN A 416 2.48 -4.42 19.38
CA ASN A 416 1.93 -5.68 19.85
C ASN A 416 2.77 -6.88 19.41
N GLU A 417 2.73 -7.97 20.19
CA GLU A 417 3.37 -9.24 19.84
C GLU A 417 2.81 -9.83 18.52
N THR A 418 1.55 -9.58 18.20
CA THR A 418 0.93 -10.02 16.94
C THR A 418 1.55 -9.37 15.71
N VAL A 419 1.84 -8.06 15.77
CA VAL A 419 2.52 -7.32 14.69
C VAL A 419 3.94 -7.86 14.52
N ALA A 420 4.69 -8.01 15.60
CA ALA A 420 6.05 -8.55 15.56
C ALA A 420 6.10 -9.98 15.00
N THR A 421 5.13 -10.84 15.39
CA THR A 421 5.04 -12.21 14.85
C THR A 421 4.77 -12.21 13.34
N LYS A 422 3.86 -11.35 12.86
CA LYS A 422 3.58 -11.20 11.43
C LYS A 422 4.80 -10.69 10.66
N LEU A 423 5.49 -9.67 11.20
CA LEU A 423 6.71 -9.15 10.58
C LEU A 423 7.81 -10.22 10.49
N CYS A 424 8.01 -11.01 11.55
CA CYS A 424 8.95 -12.13 11.50
C CYS A 424 8.57 -13.16 10.42
N SER A 425 7.28 -13.52 10.31
CA SER A 425 6.79 -14.43 9.27
C SER A 425 7.06 -13.89 7.87
N LEU A 426 6.85 -12.60 7.64
CA LEU A 426 7.12 -11.96 6.36
C LEU A 426 8.63 -11.88 6.06
N CYS A 427 9.47 -11.64 7.09
CA CYS A 427 10.92 -11.71 6.93
C CYS A 427 11.39 -13.12 6.53
N ASP A 428 10.73 -14.18 7.06
CA ASP A 428 11.03 -15.57 6.67
C ASP A 428 10.64 -15.85 5.20
N GLU A 429 9.60 -15.19 4.65
CA GLU A 429 9.20 -15.34 3.24
C GLU A 429 10.21 -14.74 2.24
N VAL A 430 11.00 -13.74 2.67
CA VAL A 430 11.95 -13.00 1.81
C VAL A 430 13.40 -13.17 2.26
N ASP A 431 13.68 -14.12 3.16
CA ASP A 431 15.01 -14.46 3.69
C ASP A 431 15.75 -13.29 4.39
N PHE A 432 15.03 -12.39 5.06
CA PHE A 432 15.60 -11.30 5.85
C PHE A 432 15.97 -11.75 7.28
N ASP A 433 16.96 -12.61 7.39
CA ASP A 433 17.35 -13.26 8.65
C ASP A 433 17.82 -12.24 9.71
N GLN A 434 18.57 -11.22 9.29
CA GLN A 434 19.09 -10.20 10.21
C GLN A 434 17.97 -9.30 10.74
N THR A 435 17.11 -8.81 9.88
CA THR A 435 15.96 -7.98 10.27
C THR A 435 15.01 -8.72 11.20
N ARG A 436 14.77 -10.02 10.95
CA ARG A 436 14.00 -10.90 11.83
C ARG A 436 14.62 -11.01 13.23
N LYS A 437 15.94 -11.18 13.31
CA LYS A 437 16.68 -11.21 14.59
C LYS A 437 16.54 -9.88 15.34
N ASP A 438 16.65 -8.76 14.63
CA ASP A 438 16.54 -7.43 15.24
C ASP A 438 15.12 -7.14 15.76
N ILE A 439 14.08 -7.56 15.04
CA ILE A 439 12.68 -7.51 15.51
C ILE A 439 12.51 -8.33 16.78
N ALA A 440 13.00 -9.58 16.78
CA ALA A 440 12.90 -10.47 17.94
C ALA A 440 13.66 -9.89 19.14
N ARG A 441 14.85 -9.32 18.93
CA ARG A 441 15.63 -8.62 19.95
C ARG A 441 14.86 -7.44 20.55
N ALA A 442 14.31 -6.57 19.68
CA ALA A 442 13.57 -5.40 20.12
C ALA A 442 12.35 -5.78 20.97
N MET A 443 11.61 -6.82 20.55
CA MET A 443 10.47 -7.34 21.33
C MET A 443 10.90 -7.97 22.66
N ALA A 444 11.98 -8.74 22.69
CA ALA A 444 12.49 -9.31 23.92
C ALA A 444 12.82 -8.21 24.96
N TYR A 445 13.54 -7.17 24.57
CA TYR A 445 13.85 -6.04 25.44
C TYR A 445 12.62 -5.23 25.86
N LYS A 446 11.65 -5.00 24.95
CA LYS A 446 10.40 -4.32 25.29
C LYS A 446 9.61 -5.07 26.36
N LEU A 447 9.48 -6.38 26.21
CA LEU A 447 8.76 -7.25 27.15
C LEU A 447 9.50 -7.39 28.48
N LEU A 448 10.83 -7.42 28.43
CA LEU A 448 11.66 -7.43 29.63
C LEU A 448 11.46 -6.17 30.50
N ARG A 449 11.37 -4.99 29.88
CA ARG A 449 11.09 -3.72 30.58
C ARG A 449 9.70 -3.69 31.23
N THR A 450 8.73 -4.41 30.65
CA THR A 450 7.36 -4.51 31.19
C THR A 450 7.17 -5.63 32.21
N GLY A 451 8.23 -6.39 32.55
CA GLY A 451 8.19 -7.49 33.51
C GLY A 451 7.52 -8.76 32.99
N ARG A 452 7.32 -8.89 31.66
CA ARG A 452 6.75 -10.08 31.03
C ARG A 452 7.84 -11.10 30.70
N TRP A 453 8.42 -11.71 31.73
CA TRP A 453 9.63 -12.53 31.67
C TRP A 453 9.53 -13.72 30.69
N GLY A 454 8.44 -14.48 30.75
CA GLY A 454 8.22 -15.64 29.89
C GLY A 454 8.13 -15.27 28.40
N SER A 455 7.38 -14.21 28.07
CA SER A 455 7.30 -13.70 26.70
C SER A 455 8.65 -13.14 26.22
N ALA A 456 9.39 -12.44 27.08
CA ALA A 456 10.72 -11.92 26.75
C ALA A 456 11.71 -13.04 26.39
N LEU A 457 11.74 -14.12 27.18
CA LEU A 457 12.55 -15.30 26.88
C LEU A 457 12.11 -16.00 25.58
N SER A 458 10.80 -16.12 25.34
CA SER A 458 10.27 -16.68 24.08
C SER A 458 10.76 -15.92 22.86
N TRP A 459 10.75 -14.59 22.91
CA TRP A 459 11.25 -13.74 21.83
C TRP A 459 12.78 -13.79 21.69
N ALA A 460 13.52 -13.88 22.80
CA ALA A 460 14.96 -14.09 22.77
C ALA A 460 15.32 -15.41 22.07
N ILE A 461 14.62 -16.50 22.37
CA ILE A 461 14.81 -17.79 21.71
C ILE A 461 14.51 -17.73 20.21
N ARG A 462 13.44 -17.02 19.83
CA ARG A 462 13.08 -16.80 18.40
C ARG A 462 14.16 -16.04 17.64
N SER A 463 14.96 -15.21 18.29
CA SER A 463 16.06 -14.49 17.64
C SER A 463 17.16 -15.43 17.14
N ARG A 464 17.27 -16.65 17.69
CA ARG A 464 18.35 -17.63 17.45
C ARG A 464 19.76 -17.07 17.69
N ASP A 465 19.86 -16.05 18.51
CA ASP A 465 21.11 -15.38 18.87
C ASP A 465 21.46 -15.70 20.32
N ILE A 466 22.63 -16.34 20.52
CA ILE A 466 23.08 -16.81 21.82
C ILE A 466 23.33 -15.66 22.79
N GLU A 467 23.90 -14.56 22.30
CA GLU A 467 24.19 -13.39 23.14
C GLU A 467 22.91 -12.77 23.70
N ILE A 468 21.87 -12.70 22.88
CA ILE A 468 20.57 -12.16 23.30
C ILE A 468 19.91 -13.08 24.31
N VAL A 469 19.92 -14.40 24.04
CA VAL A 469 19.35 -15.38 24.95
C VAL A 469 20.04 -15.32 26.31
N SER A 470 21.38 -15.27 26.32
CA SER A 470 22.15 -15.13 27.57
C SER A 470 21.84 -13.83 28.29
N THR A 471 21.87 -12.69 27.58
CA THR A 471 21.61 -11.38 28.19
C THR A 471 20.21 -11.28 28.79
N VAL A 472 19.20 -11.80 28.08
CA VAL A 472 17.81 -11.81 28.57
C VAL A 472 17.68 -12.77 29.76
N ALA A 473 18.31 -13.93 29.71
CA ALA A 473 18.33 -14.88 30.82
C ALA A 473 18.96 -14.27 32.07
N ASP A 474 20.12 -13.62 31.96
CA ASP A 474 20.80 -12.94 33.08
C ASP A 474 19.92 -11.85 33.69
N GLN A 475 19.23 -11.06 32.86
CA GLN A 475 18.31 -10.03 33.35
C GLN A 475 17.06 -10.60 34.00
N VAL A 476 16.56 -11.74 33.53
CA VAL A 476 15.46 -12.46 34.19
C VAL A 476 15.93 -12.99 35.55
N ILE A 477 17.11 -13.57 35.62
CA ILE A 477 17.70 -14.06 36.87
C ILE A 477 17.85 -12.95 37.90
N SER A 478 18.35 -11.77 37.48
CA SER A 478 18.63 -10.65 38.38
C SER A 478 17.38 -9.89 38.84
N ARG A 479 16.26 -9.93 38.09
CA ARG A 479 15.08 -9.10 38.36
C ARG A 479 13.82 -9.86 38.77
N CYS A 480 13.72 -11.13 38.40
CA CYS A 480 12.56 -11.97 38.69
C CYS A 480 12.60 -12.47 40.14
N SER A 481 11.48 -12.40 40.86
CA SER A 481 11.40 -12.99 42.19
C SER A 481 11.35 -14.51 42.12
N PRO A 482 11.87 -15.25 43.14
CA PRO A 482 11.88 -16.70 43.14
C PRO A 482 10.50 -17.36 42.87
N ASP A 483 9.43 -16.78 43.39
CA ASP A 483 8.05 -17.30 43.20
C ASP A 483 7.51 -17.12 41.79
N GLN A 484 8.05 -16.19 41.01
CA GLN A 484 7.64 -15.95 39.63
C GLN A 484 8.27 -16.97 38.66
N PHE A 485 9.36 -17.65 39.04
CA PHE A 485 10.02 -18.59 38.12
C PHE A 485 9.13 -19.79 37.77
N SER A 486 8.30 -20.28 38.70
CA SER A 486 7.35 -21.38 38.41
C SER A 486 6.30 -21.00 37.35
N SER A 487 6.06 -19.72 37.10
CA SER A 487 5.13 -19.22 36.08
C SER A 487 5.74 -19.14 34.68
N ILE A 488 7.07 -19.31 34.53
CA ILE A 488 7.77 -19.14 33.23
C ILE A 488 7.78 -20.49 32.46
N THR A 489 6.62 -20.89 31.95
CA THR A 489 6.44 -22.19 31.25
C THR A 489 7.29 -22.33 29.97
N VAL A 490 7.76 -21.25 29.37
CA VAL A 490 8.61 -21.28 28.17
C VAL A 490 9.92 -22.02 28.40
N VAL A 491 10.42 -22.02 29.63
CA VAL A 491 11.66 -22.71 30.03
C VAL A 491 11.49 -24.26 30.05
N GLU A 492 10.25 -24.76 30.02
CA GLU A 492 9.96 -26.20 29.98
C GLU A 492 10.33 -26.84 28.62
N HIS A 493 10.24 -26.07 27.53
CA HIS A 493 10.53 -26.54 26.18
C HIS A 493 11.98 -26.29 25.80
N PHE A 494 12.80 -27.31 25.89
CA PHE A 494 14.24 -27.25 25.61
C PHE A 494 14.52 -27.24 24.12
N THR A 495 15.26 -26.23 23.61
CA THR A 495 15.75 -26.15 22.23
C THR A 495 17.28 -26.17 22.23
N GLU A 496 17.89 -26.58 21.10
CA GLU A 496 19.36 -26.67 20.95
C GLU A 496 20.09 -25.34 21.28
N VAL A 497 19.47 -24.22 20.99
CA VAL A 497 20.01 -22.87 21.27
C VAL A 497 20.16 -22.61 22.77
N MET A 498 19.35 -23.26 23.59
CA MET A 498 19.39 -23.12 25.06
C MET A 498 20.60 -23.81 25.67
N LEU A 499 21.12 -24.88 25.04
CA LEU A 499 22.31 -25.61 25.50
C LEU A 499 23.59 -24.77 25.48
N LEU A 500 23.60 -23.69 24.72
CA LEU A 500 24.77 -22.83 24.55
C LEU A 500 24.87 -21.72 25.60
N SER A 501 23.82 -21.50 26.39
CA SER A 501 23.78 -20.47 27.44
C SER A 501 23.75 -21.09 28.83
N SER A 502 24.81 -20.87 29.63
CA SER A 502 24.90 -21.32 31.03
C SER A 502 23.75 -20.77 31.89
N SER A 503 23.42 -19.49 31.71
CA SER A 503 22.33 -18.84 32.43
C SER A 503 20.97 -19.44 32.10
N PHE A 504 20.76 -19.87 30.86
CA PHE A 504 19.51 -20.53 30.47
C PHE A 504 19.42 -21.96 31.00
N ILE A 505 20.53 -22.69 31.02
CA ILE A 505 20.60 -24.03 31.65
C ILE A 505 20.27 -23.91 33.15
N PHE A 506 20.82 -22.91 33.82
CA PHE A 506 20.50 -22.60 35.20
C PHE A 506 19.00 -22.34 35.40
N LEU A 507 18.42 -21.43 34.60
CA LEU A 507 16.98 -21.10 34.65
C LEU A 507 16.10 -22.35 34.46
N HIS A 508 16.44 -23.23 33.53
CA HIS A 508 15.69 -24.44 33.26
C HIS A 508 15.74 -25.41 34.45
N ARG A 509 16.93 -25.60 35.03
CA ARG A 509 17.10 -26.50 36.21
C ARG A 509 16.39 -25.89 37.42
N TYR A 510 16.50 -24.59 37.65
CA TYR A 510 15.85 -23.93 38.77
C TYR A 510 14.32 -23.91 38.61
N TYR A 511 13.79 -23.75 37.40
CA TYR A 511 12.38 -23.91 37.12
C TYR A 511 11.88 -25.33 37.47
N LYS A 512 12.61 -26.38 37.06
CA LYS A 512 12.27 -27.77 37.41
C LYS A 512 12.30 -28.00 38.93
N PHE A 513 13.28 -27.44 39.60
CA PHE A 513 13.38 -27.48 41.05
C PHE A 513 12.12 -26.89 41.71
N ARG A 514 11.74 -25.67 41.34
CA ARG A 514 10.53 -25.01 41.87
C ARG A 514 9.25 -25.80 41.58
N LYS A 515 9.10 -26.34 40.38
CA LYS A 515 7.95 -27.18 40.01
C LYS A 515 7.86 -28.47 40.80
N LEU A 516 9.00 -29.10 41.13
CA LEU A 516 9.05 -30.28 42.02
C LEU A 516 8.67 -29.90 43.45
N LEU A 517 9.09 -28.75 43.92
CA LEU A 517 8.76 -28.23 45.22
C LEU A 517 7.26 -27.94 45.35
N ASP A 518 6.66 -27.28 44.34
CA ASP A 518 5.23 -27.00 44.28
C ASP A 518 4.37 -28.28 44.19
N SER A 519 4.93 -29.37 43.64
CA SER A 519 4.28 -30.69 43.58
C SER A 519 4.56 -31.59 44.80
N ASP A 520 5.15 -31.07 45.89
CA ASP A 520 5.51 -31.73 47.14
C ASP A 520 6.46 -32.93 46.99
N GLN A 521 7.25 -32.97 45.89
CA GLN A 521 8.27 -33.99 45.65
C GLN A 521 9.63 -33.53 46.21
N LYS A 522 9.71 -33.36 47.54
CA LYS A 522 10.84 -32.73 48.24
C LYS A 522 12.17 -33.43 48.03
N VAL A 523 12.21 -34.77 48.04
CA VAL A 523 13.46 -35.55 47.85
C VAL A 523 14.07 -35.29 46.48
N LYS A 524 13.25 -35.34 45.41
CA LYS A 524 13.73 -35.06 44.04
C LYS A 524 14.11 -33.60 43.86
N ALA A 525 13.38 -32.69 44.50
CA ALA A 525 13.71 -31.27 44.49
C ALA A 525 15.08 -31.04 45.17
N ALA A 526 15.34 -31.69 46.30
CA ALA A 526 16.61 -31.57 47.00
C ALA A 526 17.78 -32.16 46.20
N GLU A 527 17.60 -33.30 45.53
CA GLU A 527 18.61 -33.88 44.64
C GLU A 527 18.97 -32.91 43.49
N LEU A 528 17.95 -32.35 42.86
CA LEU A 528 18.16 -31.36 41.76
C LEU A 528 18.84 -30.08 42.28
N LEU A 529 18.52 -29.62 43.48
CA LEU A 529 19.15 -28.46 44.09
C LEU A 529 20.63 -28.72 44.41
N VAL A 530 20.97 -29.92 44.88
CA VAL A 530 22.37 -30.36 45.11
C VAL A 530 23.14 -30.35 43.80
N GLU A 531 22.61 -30.99 42.75
CA GLU A 531 23.22 -30.97 41.41
C GLU A 531 23.44 -29.56 40.91
N LEU A 532 22.47 -28.65 41.14
CA LEU A 532 22.52 -27.29 40.67
C LEU A 532 23.63 -26.49 41.36
N ILE A 533 23.77 -26.61 42.69
CA ILE A 533 24.80 -25.96 43.49
C ILE A 533 26.20 -26.48 43.13
N VAL A 534 26.33 -27.80 42.94
CA VAL A 534 27.62 -28.43 42.62
C VAL A 534 28.09 -28.19 41.19
N SER A 535 27.17 -27.86 40.26
CA SER A 535 27.47 -27.73 38.82
C SER A 535 28.24 -26.48 38.41
N ASP A 536 28.60 -25.56 39.28
CA ASP A 536 29.24 -24.27 39.02
C ASP A 536 28.50 -23.40 37.95
N LEU A 537 27.21 -23.71 37.66
CA LEU A 537 26.36 -22.97 36.70
C LEU A 537 25.58 -21.83 37.36
N VAL A 538 25.66 -21.74 38.69
CA VAL A 538 24.90 -20.77 39.47
C VAL A 538 25.50 -19.36 39.29
N PRO A 539 24.70 -18.39 38.85
CA PRO A 539 25.14 -16.98 38.90
C PRO A 539 25.34 -16.54 40.34
N ARG A 540 26.46 -15.87 40.64
CA ARG A 540 26.81 -15.44 42.03
C ARG A 540 25.74 -14.58 42.71
N GLU A 541 24.93 -13.89 41.90
CA GLU A 541 23.79 -13.09 42.39
C GLU A 541 22.69 -13.98 43.01
N PHE A 542 22.62 -15.24 42.66
CA PHE A 542 21.57 -16.16 43.03
C PHE A 542 21.96 -17.06 44.23
N ASP A 543 23.22 -17.05 44.65
CA ASP A 543 23.76 -17.89 45.75
C ASP A 543 22.94 -17.78 47.02
N VAL A 544 22.58 -16.56 47.44
CA VAL A 544 21.81 -16.29 48.66
C VAL A 544 20.40 -16.87 48.59
N ILE A 545 19.79 -16.86 47.40
CA ILE A 545 18.44 -17.43 47.17
C ILE A 545 18.49 -18.97 47.30
N LEU A 546 19.49 -19.61 46.66
CA LEU A 546 19.66 -21.04 46.74
C LEU A 546 19.98 -21.53 48.17
N LEU A 547 20.79 -20.76 48.91
CA LEU A 547 21.02 -21.06 50.34
C LEU A 547 19.73 -20.93 51.16
N SER A 548 18.85 -19.98 50.83
CA SER A 548 17.55 -19.84 51.48
C SER A 548 16.60 -20.99 51.15
N ASP A 549 16.56 -21.40 49.88
CA ASP A 549 15.78 -22.55 49.45
C ASP A 549 16.27 -23.86 50.13
N LEU A 550 17.59 -24.00 50.24
CA LEU A 550 18.20 -25.13 50.94
C LEU A 550 17.85 -25.15 52.44
N ILE A 551 17.87 -24.00 53.11
CA ILE A 551 17.43 -23.84 54.50
C ILE A 551 15.96 -24.23 54.62
N SER A 552 15.10 -23.76 53.71
CA SER A 552 13.67 -24.07 53.73
C SER A 552 13.41 -25.60 53.68
N ILE A 553 14.08 -26.29 52.74
CA ILE A 553 13.93 -27.71 52.55
C ILE A 553 14.46 -28.52 53.75
N LEU A 554 15.63 -28.15 54.26
CA LEU A 554 16.27 -28.84 55.38
C LEU A 554 15.69 -28.53 56.76
N SER A 555 14.84 -27.52 56.90
CA SER A 555 14.22 -27.13 58.16
C SER A 555 13.15 -28.06 58.65
N GLU A 556 12.64 -28.97 57.83
CA GLU A 556 11.67 -29.99 58.21
C GLU A 556 12.35 -31.08 59.00
N GLU A 557 11.80 -31.43 60.17
CA GLU A 557 12.55 -32.14 61.24
C GLU A 557 12.55 -33.68 61.13
N ASP A 558 11.66 -34.31 60.33
CA ASP A 558 11.36 -35.72 60.48
C ASP A 558 11.78 -36.65 59.33
N GLU A 559 12.35 -36.17 58.24
CA GLU A 559 12.71 -37.04 57.11
C GLU A 559 14.15 -36.77 56.58
N VAL A 560 14.79 -37.83 56.12
CA VAL A 560 16.06 -37.78 55.40
C VAL A 560 15.77 -37.29 53.97
N ILE A 561 16.12 -36.05 53.70
CA ILE A 561 15.78 -35.38 52.42
C ILE A 561 16.95 -35.49 51.43
N ILE A 562 18.19 -35.35 51.88
CA ILE A 562 19.40 -35.38 51.06
C ILE A 562 20.21 -36.64 51.36
N SER A 563 20.70 -37.33 50.33
CA SER A 563 21.57 -38.51 50.45
C SER A 563 22.90 -38.18 51.13
N LYS A 564 23.61 -39.20 51.61
CA LYS A 564 24.92 -39.03 52.22
C LYS A 564 25.90 -38.37 51.28
N ASP A 565 26.01 -38.88 50.04
CA ASP A 565 26.93 -38.37 49.04
C ASP A 565 26.61 -36.90 48.65
N GLY A 566 25.32 -36.57 48.52
CA GLY A 566 24.87 -35.19 48.24
C GLY A 566 25.21 -34.25 49.39
N SER A 567 25.07 -34.67 50.64
CA SER A 567 25.42 -33.85 51.82
C SER A 567 26.93 -33.59 51.90
N GLU A 568 27.75 -34.59 51.59
CA GLU A 568 29.21 -34.48 51.58
C GLU A 568 29.66 -33.51 50.46
N GLN A 569 29.13 -33.66 49.26
CA GLN A 569 29.40 -32.75 48.12
C GLN A 569 29.02 -31.28 48.42
N LEU A 570 27.86 -31.06 49.02
CA LEU A 570 27.43 -29.71 49.42
C LEU A 570 28.36 -29.12 50.49
N LEU A 571 28.78 -29.92 51.49
CA LEU A 571 29.71 -29.43 52.52
C LEU A 571 31.05 -29.02 51.89
N GLU A 572 31.56 -29.74 50.93
CA GLU A 572 32.78 -29.42 50.19
C GLU A 572 32.60 -28.12 49.39
N HIS A 573 31.45 -27.97 48.70
CA HIS A 573 31.15 -26.80 47.89
C HIS A 573 30.93 -25.51 48.73
N LEU A 574 30.36 -25.64 49.94
CA LEU A 574 30.20 -24.55 50.88
C LEU A 574 31.54 -23.98 51.34
N VAL A 575 32.63 -24.76 51.34
CA VAL A 575 33.97 -24.27 51.62
C VAL A 575 34.46 -23.33 50.51
N LYS A 576 34.16 -23.63 49.25
CA LYS A 576 34.44 -22.76 48.13
C LYS A 576 33.65 -21.44 48.22
N TYR A 577 32.36 -21.53 48.53
CA TYR A 577 31.51 -20.34 48.71
C TYR A 577 32.02 -19.43 49.83
N GLU A 578 32.53 -20.00 50.91
CA GLU A 578 33.10 -19.19 51.99
C GLU A 578 34.40 -18.48 51.60
N ALA A 579 35.21 -19.10 50.75
CA ALA A 579 36.45 -18.51 50.22
C ALA A 579 36.17 -17.39 49.22
N ASP A 580 35.14 -17.52 48.37
CA ASP A 580 34.79 -16.55 47.34
C ASP A 580 34.07 -15.30 47.87
N GLY A 581 33.39 -15.42 49.04
CA GLY A 581 32.65 -14.34 49.68
C GLY A 581 31.35 -13.95 48.96
N PRO A 582 30.50 -13.10 49.59
CA PRO A 582 29.21 -12.72 49.08
C PRO A 582 29.34 -11.68 47.94
N PHE A 583 28.52 -11.87 46.90
CA PHE A 583 28.37 -10.87 45.81
C PHE A 583 27.27 -9.87 46.20
N GLN A 584 27.60 -8.61 46.41
CA GLN A 584 26.68 -7.46 46.65
C GLN A 584 25.73 -7.59 47.87
N HIS A 585 25.89 -8.55 48.78
CA HIS A 585 25.02 -8.76 49.92
C HIS A 585 25.71 -8.42 51.24
N ASN A 586 24.92 -8.24 52.33
CA ASN A 586 25.42 -8.02 53.66
C ASN A 586 26.23 -9.22 54.13
N TYR A 587 27.51 -9.07 54.38
CA TYR A 587 28.44 -10.10 54.76
C TYR A 587 27.98 -10.92 55.99
N ASP A 588 27.40 -10.25 56.98
CA ASP A 588 26.96 -10.87 58.23
C ASP A 588 25.73 -11.76 58.02
N GLU A 589 24.79 -11.31 57.20
CA GLU A 589 23.61 -12.10 56.84
C GLU A 589 23.96 -13.36 56.00
N TRP A 590 24.82 -13.18 55.00
CA TRP A 590 25.33 -14.30 54.20
C TRP A 590 26.08 -15.30 55.04
N LYS A 591 26.94 -14.88 55.93
CA LYS A 591 27.69 -15.73 56.84
C LYS A 591 26.77 -16.48 57.82
N MET A 592 25.73 -15.83 58.29
CA MET A 592 24.70 -16.49 59.13
C MET A 592 23.97 -17.60 58.38
N ARG A 593 23.54 -17.34 57.13
CA ARG A 593 22.89 -18.34 56.29
C ARG A 593 23.80 -19.55 56.02
N LEU A 594 25.07 -19.32 55.69
CA LEU A 594 26.06 -20.40 55.53
C LEU A 594 26.20 -21.30 56.77
N ARG A 595 26.28 -20.65 57.97
CA ARG A 595 26.33 -21.40 59.22
C ARG A 595 25.08 -22.21 59.46
N THR A 596 23.92 -21.67 59.17
CA THR A 596 22.63 -22.36 59.31
C THR A 596 22.56 -23.57 58.35
N VAL A 597 22.96 -23.42 57.09
CA VAL A 597 23.01 -24.51 56.11
C VAL A 597 23.95 -25.60 56.57
N ARG A 598 25.15 -25.27 57.03
CA ARG A 598 26.09 -26.27 57.58
C ARG A 598 25.51 -27.04 58.74
N PHE A 599 24.85 -26.34 59.68
CA PHE A 599 24.22 -27.00 60.83
C PHE A 599 23.12 -27.99 60.38
N LEU A 600 22.26 -27.57 59.46
CA LEU A 600 21.17 -28.38 58.96
C LEU A 600 21.67 -29.61 58.14
N LEU A 601 22.73 -29.42 57.33
CA LEU A 601 23.38 -30.51 56.60
C LEU A 601 24.02 -31.54 57.54
N LEU A 602 24.69 -31.11 58.59
CA LEU A 602 25.27 -31.99 59.60
C LEU A 602 24.18 -32.75 60.34
N ARG A 603 23.03 -32.12 60.64
CA ARG A 603 21.86 -32.77 61.23
C ARG A 603 21.30 -33.87 60.31
N ASN A 604 21.08 -33.51 59.01
CA ASN A 604 20.60 -34.46 57.98
C ASN A 604 21.58 -35.62 57.82
N LEU A 605 22.88 -35.41 57.81
CA LEU A 605 23.91 -36.47 57.75
C LEU A 605 23.88 -37.38 58.97
N ALA A 606 23.67 -36.84 60.17
CA ALA A 606 23.53 -37.63 61.39
C ALA A 606 22.29 -38.56 61.34
N HIS A 607 21.17 -38.06 60.81
CA HIS A 607 19.96 -38.88 60.58
C HIS A 607 20.19 -39.99 59.54
N VAL A 608 20.90 -39.67 58.42
CA VAL A 608 21.25 -40.68 57.41
C VAL A 608 22.09 -41.78 57.99
N ILE A 609 23.12 -41.44 58.78
CA ILE A 609 24.01 -42.43 59.40
C ILE A 609 23.27 -43.25 60.45
N SER A 610 22.38 -42.67 61.24
CA SER A 610 21.59 -43.40 62.23
C SER A 610 20.56 -44.32 61.58
N SER A 611 19.98 -44.00 60.45
CA SER A 611 19.04 -44.83 59.70
C SER A 611 19.71 -45.96 58.91
N THR A 612 21.00 -45.82 58.55
CA THR A 612 21.78 -46.87 57.86
C THR A 612 22.48 -47.86 58.86
N SER A 613 22.51 -47.53 60.14
CA SER A 613 23.08 -48.37 61.17
C SER A 613 22.06 -49.26 61.94
N LEU A 614 20.79 -49.14 61.55
CA LEU A 614 19.69 -50.05 61.96
C LEU A 614 19.35 -50.99 60.81
#